data_baf4d8af4b51eaadba4c33930513bb33
#
_entry.id   baf4d8af4b51eaadba4c33930513bb33
#
_cell.length_a   1.000
_cell.length_b   1.000
_cell.length_c   1.000
_cell.angle_alpha   90.00
_cell.angle_beta   90.00
_cell.angle_gamma   90.00
#
_symmetry.space_group_name_H-M   'P 1'
#
loop_
_entity.id
_entity.type
_entity.pdbx_description
1 polymer ?
#
loop_
_entity_poly.entity_id
_entity_poly.type
_entity_poly.pdbx_seq_one_letter_code
_entity_poly.pdbx_strand_id
1 'polypeptide(L)'
;YFTGDRISVYEVREGSIVKDNSYTGLIIRKETAVTAESSGYISYYQAENSKIKRGMNIYALSPEKLDTSSKTDSTQGEHTEGQSITVNPEVSSAITLQIQNFIEGYRANDFGSVYSLKSEITTMLQNEFSATRTEQLGAVIAASGLDVLSYQAQQDGIVAFTVDGYEGLTTETFTESAFDKTKYEVSSLSDETKVKAGDPVYRMITSEDWSV
;
A
#
# COMPACT_ATOMS: atom_id res chain seq x y z
N TYR A 1 -11.20 62.76 52.20
CA TYR A 1 -10.65 61.47 51.82
C TYR A 1 -11.62 60.85 50.81
N PHE A 2 -11.28 60.95 49.52
CA PHE A 2 -12.01 60.23 48.39
C PHE A 2 -11.27 58.93 48.10
N THR A 3 -11.82 57.80 48.56
CA THR A 3 -11.44 56.47 48.10
C THR A 3 -12.16 56.20 46.77
N GLY A 4 -11.46 56.36 45.70
CA GLY A 4 -11.98 56.01 44.38
C GLY A 4 -11.96 54.51 44.20
N ASP A 5 -13.12 53.85 44.21
CA ASP A 5 -13.27 52.45 43.78
C ASP A 5 -12.98 52.38 42.27
N ARG A 6 -11.91 51.69 41.96
CA ARG A 6 -11.61 51.39 40.56
C ARG A 6 -12.51 50.23 40.11
N ILE A 7 -13.48 50.56 39.28
CA ILE A 7 -14.28 49.55 38.57
C ILE A 7 -13.40 49.00 37.45
N SER A 8 -12.99 47.76 37.57
CA SER A 8 -12.36 47.04 36.46
C SER A 8 -13.44 46.48 35.56
N VAL A 9 -13.52 46.99 34.33
CA VAL A 9 -14.41 46.45 33.30
C VAL A 9 -13.71 45.29 32.62
N TYR A 10 -14.28 44.11 32.74
CA TYR A 10 -13.90 42.94 31.97
C TYR A 10 -14.69 42.92 30.66
N GLU A 11 -14.01 43.01 29.54
CA GLU A 11 -14.61 42.79 28.22
C GLU A 11 -14.81 41.28 28.04
N VAL A 12 -16.07 40.83 28.08
CA VAL A 12 -16.42 39.45 27.79
C VAL A 12 -16.39 39.30 26.27
N ARG A 13 -15.40 38.58 25.75
CA ARG A 13 -15.35 38.19 24.35
C ARG A 13 -16.03 36.83 24.18
N GLU A 14 -16.87 36.69 23.17
CA GLU A 14 -17.36 35.38 22.75
C GLU A 14 -16.17 34.53 22.32
N GLY A 15 -15.82 33.55 23.14
CA GLY A 15 -14.88 32.52 22.85
C GLY A 15 -15.64 31.26 22.43
N SER A 16 -15.39 30.77 21.24
CA SER A 16 -15.82 29.44 20.85
C SER A 16 -15.10 28.42 21.75
N ILE A 17 -15.83 27.73 22.62
CA ILE A 17 -15.33 26.53 23.30
C ILE A 17 -15.32 25.42 22.25
N VAL A 18 -14.26 25.34 21.48
CA VAL A 18 -13.99 24.16 20.65
C VAL A 18 -13.63 23.04 21.62
N LYS A 19 -14.62 22.20 21.96
CA LYS A 19 -14.31 20.90 22.54
C LYS A 19 -13.63 20.12 21.44
N ASP A 20 -12.33 19.95 21.56
CA ASP A 20 -11.55 19.09 20.71
C ASP A 20 -11.92 17.63 21.05
N ASN A 21 -13.01 17.16 20.45
CA ASN A 21 -13.43 15.77 20.59
C ASN A 21 -12.67 14.96 19.54
N SER A 22 -11.51 14.43 19.91
CA SER A 22 -10.85 13.43 19.07
C SER A 22 -11.51 12.06 19.28
N TYR A 23 -11.86 11.43 18.19
CA TYR A 23 -12.43 10.09 18.18
C TYR A 23 -11.45 9.13 17.48
N THR A 24 -11.38 7.89 17.98
CA THR A 24 -10.67 6.82 17.31
C THR A 24 -11.70 5.97 16.58
N GLY A 25 -11.56 5.85 15.27
CA GLY A 25 -12.37 4.99 14.42
C GLY A 25 -11.55 3.83 13.88
N LEU A 26 -12.19 2.68 13.64
CA LEU A 26 -11.62 1.54 12.93
C LEU A 26 -12.24 1.51 11.54
N ILE A 27 -11.39 1.47 10.50
CA ILE A 27 -11.86 1.34 9.12
C ILE A 27 -12.06 -0.13 8.81
N ILE A 28 -13.30 -0.51 8.48
CA ILE A 28 -13.68 -1.86 8.09
C ILE A 28 -13.88 -1.87 6.57
N ARG A 29 -13.21 -2.79 5.89
CA ARG A 29 -13.31 -3.02 4.45
C ARG A 29 -13.64 -4.49 4.18
N LYS A 30 -14.15 -4.78 2.99
CA LYS A 30 -14.27 -6.16 2.53
C LYS A 30 -12.91 -6.63 2.02
N GLU A 31 -12.20 -7.33 2.86
CA GLU A 31 -10.87 -7.85 2.58
C GLU A 31 -10.72 -9.28 3.09
N THR A 32 -9.75 -9.99 2.54
CA THR A 32 -9.49 -11.39 2.87
C THR A 32 -8.00 -11.63 2.87
N ALA A 33 -7.47 -12.21 3.94
CA ALA A 33 -6.12 -12.75 3.96
C ALA A 33 -6.08 -14.04 3.14
N VAL A 34 -5.14 -14.12 2.20
CA VAL A 34 -4.87 -15.32 1.41
C VAL A 34 -3.65 -16.00 2.00
N THR A 35 -3.74 -17.30 2.18
CA THR A 35 -2.68 -18.11 2.80
C THR A 35 -1.96 -18.96 1.77
N ALA A 36 -0.69 -19.28 2.06
CA ALA A 36 0.12 -20.17 1.22
C ALA A 36 -0.47 -21.58 1.16
N GLU A 37 -0.57 -22.14 -0.03
CA GLU A 37 -1.00 -23.52 -0.24
C GLU A 37 0.10 -24.56 0.07
N SER A 38 1.36 -24.14 -0.04
CA SER A 38 2.54 -24.97 0.22
C SER A 38 3.64 -24.16 0.89
N SER A 39 4.66 -24.85 1.41
CA SER A 39 5.83 -24.21 2.01
C SER A 39 6.86 -23.90 0.93
N GLY A 40 7.55 -22.75 1.06
CA GLY A 40 8.60 -22.34 0.13
C GLY A 40 9.11 -20.93 0.41
N TYR A 41 10.01 -20.47 -0.43
CA TYR A 41 10.44 -19.06 -0.44
C TYR A 41 9.54 -18.28 -1.37
N ILE A 42 8.94 -17.21 -0.85
CA ILE A 42 7.98 -16.39 -1.60
C ILE A 42 8.69 -15.30 -2.41
N SER A 43 8.21 -15.08 -3.64
CA SER A 43 8.61 -13.96 -4.49
C SER A 43 7.37 -13.31 -5.08
N TYR A 44 7.22 -12.00 -4.92
CA TYR A 44 6.05 -11.26 -5.36
C TYR A 44 6.23 -10.69 -6.77
N TYR A 45 5.18 -10.78 -7.60
CA TYR A 45 5.12 -10.16 -8.93
C TYR A 45 4.58 -8.73 -8.87
N GLN A 46 3.82 -8.41 -7.83
CA GLN A 46 3.04 -7.17 -7.75
C GLN A 46 3.63 -6.20 -6.74
N ALA A 47 3.39 -4.92 -6.94
CA ALA A 47 3.70 -3.89 -5.95
C ALA A 47 2.61 -3.81 -4.87
N GLU A 48 2.96 -3.28 -3.70
CA GLU A 48 2.01 -2.96 -2.63
C GLU A 48 0.89 -2.05 -3.15
N ASN A 49 -0.36 -2.36 -2.79
CA ASN A 49 -1.57 -1.65 -3.21
C ASN A 49 -1.83 -1.62 -4.72
N SER A 50 -1.28 -2.58 -5.48
CA SER A 50 -1.56 -2.70 -6.90
C SER A 50 -2.98 -3.18 -7.16
N LYS A 51 -3.63 -2.57 -8.17
CA LYS A 51 -4.89 -3.07 -8.72
C LYS A 51 -4.59 -4.26 -9.62
N ILE A 52 -5.19 -5.39 -9.32
CA ILE A 52 -5.00 -6.64 -10.05
C ILE A 52 -6.32 -7.17 -10.58
N LYS A 53 -6.22 -7.91 -11.68
CA LYS A 53 -7.33 -8.63 -12.29
C LYS A 53 -7.18 -10.13 -12.04
N ARG A 54 -8.30 -10.82 -12.04
CA ARG A 54 -8.33 -12.29 -12.01
C ARG A 54 -7.38 -12.86 -13.07
N GLY A 55 -6.60 -13.86 -12.66
CA GLY A 55 -5.61 -14.53 -13.53
C GLY A 55 -4.23 -13.86 -13.59
N MET A 56 -4.04 -12.66 -13.00
CA MET A 56 -2.71 -12.08 -12.88
C MET A 56 -1.90 -12.81 -11.82
N ASN A 57 -0.61 -13.06 -12.07
CA ASN A 57 0.29 -13.64 -11.08
C ASN A 57 0.51 -12.66 -9.92
N ILE A 58 0.39 -13.15 -8.69
CA ILE A 58 0.61 -12.38 -7.47
C ILE A 58 1.93 -12.75 -6.84
N TYR A 59 2.17 -14.04 -6.64
CA TYR A 59 3.40 -14.54 -6.03
C TYR A 59 3.81 -15.89 -6.61
N ALA A 60 5.07 -16.23 -6.39
CA ALA A 60 5.63 -17.55 -6.65
C ALA A 60 6.21 -18.15 -5.38
N LEU A 61 6.19 -19.48 -5.29
CA LEU A 61 6.87 -20.25 -4.25
C LEU A 61 7.94 -21.12 -4.88
N SER A 62 9.15 -21.03 -4.36
CA SER A 62 10.30 -21.83 -4.78
C SER A 62 10.84 -22.68 -3.61
N PRO A 63 11.40 -23.87 -3.86
CA PRO A 63 12.00 -24.71 -2.81
C PRO A 63 13.23 -24.04 -2.18
N GLU A 64 13.94 -23.22 -2.95
CA GLU A 64 15.12 -22.48 -2.54
C GLU A 64 14.95 -20.99 -2.83
N LYS A 65 15.73 -20.15 -2.16
CA LYS A 65 15.71 -18.70 -2.37
C LYS A 65 16.15 -18.37 -3.81
N LEU A 66 15.31 -17.65 -4.54
CA LEU A 66 15.67 -17.14 -5.86
C LEU A 66 16.61 -15.95 -5.71
N ASP A 67 17.68 -15.91 -6.51
CA ASP A 67 18.54 -14.72 -6.57
C ASP A 67 17.89 -13.69 -7.50
N THR A 68 17.07 -12.82 -6.91
CA THR A 68 16.41 -11.73 -7.62
C THR A 68 17.27 -10.46 -7.67
N SER A 69 18.46 -10.48 -7.07
CA SER A 69 19.45 -9.42 -7.23
C SER A 69 19.96 -9.46 -8.66
N SER A 70 19.26 -8.79 -9.58
CA SER A 70 19.74 -8.63 -10.94
C SER A 70 21.13 -8.01 -10.88
N LYS A 71 22.12 -8.72 -11.45
CA LYS A 71 23.35 -8.11 -11.88
C LYS A 71 23.01 -7.10 -12.98
N THR A 72 22.55 -5.94 -12.58
CA THR A 72 22.70 -4.76 -13.41
C THR A 72 24.18 -4.51 -13.43
N ASP A 73 24.79 -4.81 -14.56
CA ASP A 73 26.17 -4.50 -14.88
C ASP A 73 26.33 -2.98 -14.76
N SER A 74 26.56 -2.51 -13.54
CA SER A 74 26.87 -1.12 -13.24
C SER A 74 28.31 -1.03 -12.81
N THR A 75 29.15 -0.74 -13.77
CA THR A 75 30.42 -0.07 -13.59
C THR A 75 30.23 1.11 -12.64
N GLN A 76 30.82 1.00 -11.46
CA GLN A 76 31.21 2.05 -10.51
C GLN A 76 30.17 3.07 -10.02
N GLY A 77 29.99 3.09 -8.72
CA GLY A 77 29.47 4.24 -7.97
C GLY A 77 28.82 3.86 -6.64
N GLU A 78 29.51 4.15 -5.56
CA GLU A 78 29.15 4.00 -4.15
C GLU A 78 27.69 4.22 -3.76
N HIS A 79 27.25 3.35 -2.86
CA HIS A 79 26.24 3.54 -1.79
C HIS A 79 25.04 4.45 -2.06
N THR A 80 23.89 3.80 -2.33
CA THR A 80 22.60 4.27 -1.78
C THR A 80 21.65 3.06 -1.68
N GLU A 81 21.18 2.76 -0.48
CA GLU A 81 20.05 1.87 -0.23
C GLU A 81 18.82 2.43 -0.96
N GLY A 82 18.40 1.76 -1.99
CA GLY A 82 17.23 2.08 -2.78
C GLY A 82 17.38 1.41 -4.13
N GLN A 83 16.58 0.36 -4.38
CA GLN A 83 16.46 -0.21 -5.74
C GLN A 83 16.04 0.91 -6.67
N SER A 84 16.96 1.41 -7.49
CA SER A 84 16.63 2.37 -8.53
C SER A 84 15.89 1.62 -9.64
N ILE A 85 14.56 1.66 -9.58
CA ILE A 85 13.72 1.21 -10.67
C ILE A 85 13.97 2.18 -11.83
N THR A 86 14.60 1.72 -12.88
CA THR A 86 14.72 2.49 -14.11
C THR A 86 13.34 2.49 -14.77
N VAL A 87 12.59 3.57 -14.58
CA VAL A 87 11.27 3.75 -15.19
C VAL A 87 11.44 3.82 -16.71
N ASN A 88 10.62 3.08 -17.45
CA ASN A 88 10.61 3.11 -18.90
C ASN A 88 10.47 4.57 -19.40
N PRO A 89 11.29 5.03 -20.37
CA PRO A 89 11.21 6.39 -20.91
C PRO A 89 9.82 6.80 -21.41
N GLU A 90 9.03 5.86 -21.92
CA GLU A 90 7.65 6.12 -22.36
C GLU A 90 6.75 6.45 -21.18
N VAL A 91 6.85 5.68 -20.08
CA VAL A 91 6.10 5.94 -18.84
C VAL A 91 6.53 7.26 -18.20
N SER A 92 7.83 7.54 -18.18
CA SER A 92 8.36 8.82 -17.69
C SER A 92 7.83 10.00 -18.50
N SER A 93 7.79 9.87 -19.82
CA SER A 93 7.24 10.89 -20.72
C SER A 93 5.74 11.09 -20.52
N ALA A 94 4.98 10.00 -20.35
CA ALA A 94 3.55 10.06 -20.09
C ALA A 94 3.23 10.74 -18.74
N ILE A 95 4.01 10.44 -17.70
CA ILE A 95 3.88 11.10 -16.38
C ILE A 95 4.19 12.59 -16.51
N THR A 96 5.24 12.95 -17.23
CA THR A 96 5.62 14.34 -17.46
C THR A 96 4.51 15.12 -18.17
N LEU A 97 3.92 14.53 -19.21
CA LEU A 97 2.79 15.13 -19.94
C LEU A 97 1.56 15.32 -19.03
N GLN A 98 1.25 14.34 -18.20
CA GLN A 98 0.15 14.46 -17.23
C GLN A 98 0.36 15.58 -16.22
N ILE A 99 1.58 15.70 -15.69
CA ILE A 99 1.95 16.80 -14.79
C ILE A 99 1.82 18.14 -15.50
N GLN A 100 2.28 18.28 -16.74
CA GLN A 100 2.18 19.51 -17.53
C GLN A 100 0.72 19.91 -17.75
N ASN A 101 -0.13 18.98 -18.21
CA ASN A 101 -1.55 19.20 -18.39
C ASN A 101 -2.25 19.62 -17.08
N PHE A 102 -1.83 19.03 -15.97
CA PHE A 102 -2.35 19.40 -14.66
C PHE A 102 -1.96 20.82 -14.27
N ILE A 103 -0.70 21.21 -14.47
CA ILE A 103 -0.20 22.55 -14.15
C ILE A 103 -0.96 23.62 -14.97
N GLU A 104 -1.21 23.36 -16.26
CA GLU A 104 -1.95 24.27 -17.14
C GLU A 104 -3.42 24.43 -16.73
N GLY A 105 -4.04 23.34 -16.21
CA GLY A 105 -5.46 23.31 -15.79
C GLY A 105 -5.69 23.58 -14.30
N TYR A 106 -4.63 23.72 -13.51
CA TYR A 106 -4.73 23.78 -12.05
C TYR A 106 -5.50 24.99 -11.55
N ARG A 107 -6.43 24.74 -10.63
CA ARG A 107 -7.19 25.77 -9.91
C ARG A 107 -7.06 25.52 -8.41
N ALA A 108 -6.66 26.54 -7.66
CA ALA A 108 -6.39 26.45 -6.22
C ALA A 108 -7.62 26.01 -5.37
N ASN A 109 -8.84 26.16 -5.90
CA ASN A 109 -10.07 25.75 -5.24
C ASN A 109 -10.52 24.31 -5.60
N ASP A 110 -9.81 23.63 -6.51
CA ASP A 110 -10.08 22.24 -6.90
C ASP A 110 -9.02 21.30 -6.35
N PHE A 111 -9.14 21.05 -5.05
CA PHE A 111 -8.19 20.15 -4.36
C PHE A 111 -8.35 18.69 -4.78
N GLY A 112 -9.52 18.29 -5.29
CA GLY A 112 -9.82 16.95 -5.77
C GLY A 112 -8.93 16.54 -6.95
N SER A 113 -8.60 17.48 -7.84
CA SER A 113 -7.76 17.22 -9.01
C SER A 113 -6.33 16.79 -8.65
N VAL A 114 -5.80 17.26 -7.50
CA VAL A 114 -4.49 16.85 -6.99
C VAL A 114 -4.48 15.37 -6.62
N TYR A 115 -5.54 14.89 -5.96
CA TYR A 115 -5.66 13.48 -5.59
C TYR A 115 -5.84 12.58 -6.82
N SER A 116 -6.60 13.05 -7.83
CA SER A 116 -6.75 12.33 -9.09
C SER A 116 -5.41 12.16 -9.80
N LEU A 117 -4.64 13.24 -9.95
CA LEU A 117 -3.30 13.18 -10.53
C LEU A 117 -2.38 12.23 -9.75
N LYS A 118 -2.36 12.35 -8.41
CA LYS A 118 -1.57 11.45 -7.56
C LYS A 118 -1.95 9.99 -7.80
N SER A 119 -3.25 9.69 -7.84
CA SER A 119 -3.75 8.32 -8.05
C SER A 119 -3.35 7.77 -9.42
N GLU A 120 -3.45 8.59 -10.47
CA GLU A 120 -3.09 8.20 -11.82
C GLU A 120 -1.59 7.92 -11.95
N ILE A 121 -0.74 8.82 -11.46
CA ILE A 121 0.72 8.63 -11.47
C ILE A 121 1.11 7.38 -10.66
N THR A 122 0.52 7.21 -9.46
CA THR A 122 0.77 6.02 -8.64
C THR A 122 0.41 4.74 -9.38
N THR A 123 -0.74 4.72 -10.06
CA THR A 123 -1.18 3.56 -10.85
C THR A 123 -0.24 3.27 -12.01
N MET A 124 0.24 4.29 -12.72
CA MET A 124 1.20 4.12 -13.81
C MET A 124 2.52 3.50 -13.32
N LEU A 125 3.04 4.01 -12.20
CA LEU A 125 4.27 3.49 -11.60
C LEU A 125 4.11 2.06 -11.06
N GLN A 126 2.98 1.73 -10.45
CA GLN A 126 2.69 0.38 -9.99
C GLN A 126 2.57 -0.62 -11.13
N ASN A 127 1.93 -0.23 -12.24
CA ASN A 127 1.83 -1.07 -13.43
C ASN A 127 3.21 -1.33 -14.05
N GLU A 128 4.05 -0.30 -14.15
CA GLU A 128 5.40 -0.41 -14.65
C GLU A 128 6.26 -1.32 -13.75
N PHE A 129 6.19 -1.11 -12.44
CA PHE A 129 6.87 -1.97 -11.47
C PHE A 129 6.46 -3.44 -11.65
N SER A 130 5.16 -3.71 -11.70
CA SER A 130 4.63 -5.07 -11.82
C SER A 130 5.02 -5.73 -13.15
N ALA A 131 5.04 -4.97 -14.26
CA ALA A 131 5.47 -5.48 -15.56
C ALA A 131 6.96 -5.83 -15.55
N THR A 132 7.81 -4.92 -15.09
CA THR A 132 9.26 -5.13 -14.97
C THR A 132 9.58 -6.29 -14.02
N ARG A 133 8.90 -6.34 -12.88
CA ARG A 133 9.08 -7.42 -11.90
C ARG A 133 8.66 -8.78 -12.45
N THR A 134 7.57 -8.84 -13.21
CA THR A 134 7.09 -10.07 -13.84
C THR A 134 8.11 -10.60 -14.84
N GLU A 135 8.70 -9.74 -15.65
CA GLU A 135 9.73 -10.11 -16.60
C GLU A 135 11.01 -10.61 -15.90
N GLN A 136 11.50 -9.84 -14.92
CA GLN A 136 12.69 -10.19 -14.16
C GLN A 136 12.53 -11.51 -13.42
N LEU A 137 11.42 -11.67 -12.69
CA LEU A 137 11.15 -12.89 -11.92
C LEU A 137 10.96 -14.09 -12.86
N GLY A 138 10.30 -13.91 -13.99
CA GLY A 138 10.17 -14.94 -15.02
C GLY A 138 11.53 -15.41 -15.56
N ALA A 139 12.44 -14.48 -15.83
CA ALA A 139 13.79 -14.80 -16.29
C ALA A 139 14.61 -15.55 -15.21
N VAL A 140 14.52 -15.11 -13.95
CA VAL A 140 15.18 -15.77 -12.82
C VAL A 140 14.65 -17.19 -12.59
N ILE A 141 13.34 -17.37 -12.64
CA ILE A 141 12.69 -18.69 -12.54
C ILE A 141 13.18 -19.61 -13.66
N ALA A 142 13.16 -19.14 -14.91
CA ALA A 142 13.62 -19.92 -16.04
C ALA A 142 15.11 -20.33 -15.94
N ALA A 143 15.94 -19.44 -15.40
CA ALA A 143 17.38 -19.68 -15.22
C ALA A 143 17.70 -20.57 -14.01
N SER A 144 16.82 -20.60 -13.00
CA SER A 144 17.08 -21.33 -11.74
C SER A 144 17.05 -22.85 -11.90
N GLY A 145 16.30 -23.36 -12.88
CA GLY A 145 16.06 -24.80 -13.02
C GLY A 145 15.25 -25.43 -11.87
N LEU A 146 14.70 -24.62 -10.98
CA LEU A 146 13.89 -25.05 -9.84
C LEU A 146 12.43 -25.26 -10.24
N ASP A 147 11.72 -26.13 -9.53
CA ASP A 147 10.29 -26.29 -9.66
C ASP A 147 9.60 -25.17 -8.87
N VAL A 148 9.20 -24.11 -9.58
CA VAL A 148 8.60 -22.92 -8.99
C VAL A 148 7.12 -22.85 -9.32
N LEU A 149 6.29 -22.73 -8.30
CA LEU A 149 4.84 -22.63 -8.42
C LEU A 149 4.41 -21.17 -8.39
N SER A 150 3.74 -20.72 -9.46
CA SER A 150 3.18 -19.37 -9.55
C SER A 150 1.68 -19.38 -9.23
N TYR A 151 1.24 -18.44 -8.40
CA TYR A 151 -0.13 -18.32 -7.93
C TYR A 151 -0.79 -17.07 -8.46
N GLN A 152 -2.00 -17.24 -8.96
CA GLN A 152 -2.76 -16.19 -9.62
C GLN A 152 -3.91 -15.67 -8.76
N ALA A 153 -4.30 -14.43 -9.01
CA ALA A 153 -5.49 -13.83 -8.43
C ALA A 153 -6.75 -14.61 -8.83
N GLN A 154 -7.57 -14.98 -7.85
CA GLN A 154 -8.85 -15.65 -8.09
C GLN A 154 -9.97 -14.68 -8.46
N GLN A 155 -9.80 -13.40 -8.17
CA GLN A 155 -10.76 -12.32 -8.39
C GLN A 155 -10.04 -10.98 -8.58
N ASP A 156 -10.78 -9.99 -9.06
CA ASP A 156 -10.30 -8.61 -9.16
C ASP A 156 -10.20 -7.97 -7.78
N GLY A 157 -9.25 -7.04 -7.59
CA GLY A 157 -9.11 -6.31 -6.34
C GLY A 157 -7.81 -5.53 -6.24
N ILE A 158 -7.49 -5.14 -5.02
CA ILE A 158 -6.23 -4.50 -4.66
C ILE A 158 -5.47 -5.47 -3.76
N VAL A 159 -4.21 -5.76 -4.12
CA VAL A 159 -3.33 -6.61 -3.31
C VAL A 159 -2.56 -5.75 -2.31
N ALA A 160 -2.47 -6.21 -1.07
CA ALA A 160 -1.63 -5.60 -0.04
C ALA A 160 -0.79 -6.68 0.65
N PHE A 161 0.44 -6.34 0.99
CA PHE A 161 1.41 -7.25 1.63
C PHE A 161 1.57 -6.94 3.13
N THR A 162 0.52 -6.40 3.73
CA THR A 162 0.41 -6.19 5.17
C THR A 162 -0.84 -6.87 5.67
N VAL A 163 -0.73 -7.57 6.79
CA VAL A 163 -1.85 -8.20 7.49
C VAL A 163 -1.85 -7.74 8.95
N ASP A 164 -3.02 -7.57 9.52
CA ASP A 164 -3.20 -7.08 10.89
C ASP A 164 -4.07 -7.99 11.77
N GLY A 165 -4.56 -9.09 11.20
CA GLY A 165 -5.41 -10.06 11.87
C GLY A 165 -6.89 -9.67 11.90
N TYR A 166 -7.26 -8.53 11.31
CA TYR A 166 -8.65 -8.03 11.25
C TYR A 166 -9.28 -8.15 9.86
N GLU A 167 -8.64 -8.84 8.91
CA GLU A 167 -9.09 -8.98 7.53
C GLU A 167 -10.46 -9.65 7.38
N GLY A 168 -10.86 -10.43 8.37
CA GLY A 168 -12.18 -11.04 8.44
C GLY A 168 -13.22 -10.24 9.21
N LEU A 169 -12.89 -9.04 9.70
CA LEU A 169 -13.80 -8.23 10.48
C LEU A 169 -14.85 -7.58 9.57
N THR A 170 -16.12 -7.71 9.98
CA THR A 170 -17.25 -7.07 9.30
C THR A 170 -18.00 -6.17 10.26
N THR A 171 -18.91 -5.34 9.75
CA THR A 171 -19.79 -4.52 10.59
C THR A 171 -20.68 -5.34 11.50
N GLU A 172 -20.99 -6.60 11.15
CA GLU A 172 -21.80 -7.52 11.95
C GLU A 172 -20.99 -8.25 13.03
N THR A 173 -19.69 -8.47 12.76
CA THR A 173 -18.81 -9.21 13.69
C THR A 173 -17.95 -8.28 14.56
N PHE A 174 -18.03 -6.98 14.31
CA PHE A 174 -17.30 -5.98 15.07
C PHE A 174 -17.71 -5.99 16.55
N THR A 175 -16.72 -5.91 17.43
CA THR A 175 -16.92 -5.77 18.89
C THR A 175 -15.99 -4.69 19.45
N GLU A 176 -16.34 -4.15 20.62
CA GLU A 176 -15.52 -3.14 21.31
C GLU A 176 -14.07 -3.61 21.54
N SER A 177 -13.85 -4.92 21.66
CA SER A 177 -12.51 -5.49 21.84
C SER A 177 -11.58 -5.27 20.64
N ALA A 178 -12.11 -4.93 19.45
CA ALA A 178 -11.32 -4.59 18.28
C ALA A 178 -10.56 -3.25 18.43
N PHE A 179 -10.96 -2.38 19.39
CA PHE A 179 -10.23 -1.16 19.74
C PHE A 179 -9.04 -1.39 20.68
N ASP A 180 -8.85 -2.61 21.16
CA ASP A 180 -7.72 -2.95 22.01
C ASP A 180 -6.41 -2.95 21.23
N LYS A 181 -5.71 -1.83 21.29
CA LYS A 181 -4.43 -1.63 20.56
C LYS A 181 -3.34 -2.62 20.97
N THR A 182 -3.49 -3.31 22.10
CA THR A 182 -2.51 -4.33 22.53
C THR A 182 -2.60 -5.62 21.72
N LYS A 183 -3.71 -5.83 21.02
CA LYS A 183 -3.97 -6.98 20.15
C LYS A 183 -3.71 -6.69 18.67
N TYR A 184 -3.41 -5.43 18.35
CA TYR A 184 -3.17 -5.01 16.98
C TYR A 184 -1.68 -5.20 16.64
N GLU A 185 -1.40 -6.19 15.82
CA GLU A 185 -0.05 -6.49 15.35
C GLU A 185 -0.03 -6.48 13.82
N VAL A 186 0.60 -5.45 13.25
CA VAL A 186 0.79 -5.37 11.80
C VAL A 186 2.01 -6.18 11.41
N SER A 187 1.81 -7.19 10.58
CA SER A 187 2.87 -7.96 9.96
C SER A 187 3.05 -7.55 8.51
N SER A 188 4.27 -7.14 8.16
CA SER A 188 4.64 -6.91 6.76
C SER A 188 5.13 -8.22 6.15
N LEU A 189 4.53 -8.60 5.02
CA LEU A 189 4.86 -9.79 4.26
C LEU A 189 5.99 -9.43 3.29
N SER A 190 7.19 -9.93 3.58
CA SER A 190 8.40 -9.56 2.84
C SER A 190 8.71 -10.56 1.74
N ASP A 191 9.22 -10.04 0.62
CA ASP A 191 9.80 -10.83 -0.46
C ASP A 191 10.97 -11.70 0.04
N GLU A 192 11.23 -12.81 -0.62
CA GLU A 192 12.32 -13.74 -0.32
C GLU A 192 12.31 -14.37 1.09
N THR A 193 11.18 -14.31 1.79
CA THR A 193 10.99 -14.98 3.08
C THR A 193 10.49 -16.40 2.88
N LYS A 194 10.83 -17.29 3.84
CA LYS A 194 10.31 -18.65 3.85
C LYS A 194 8.96 -18.68 4.55
N VAL A 195 7.95 -19.15 3.83
CA VAL A 195 6.59 -19.34 4.35
C VAL A 195 6.25 -20.82 4.47
N LYS A 196 5.31 -21.15 5.33
CA LYS A 196 4.72 -22.48 5.48
C LYS A 196 3.31 -22.50 4.90
N ALA A 197 2.82 -23.66 4.54
CA ALA A 197 1.41 -23.84 4.20
C ALA A 197 0.53 -23.31 5.35
N GLY A 198 -0.43 -22.43 5.01
CA GLY A 198 -1.31 -21.76 5.97
C GLY A 198 -0.84 -20.38 6.44
N ASP A 199 0.43 -20.02 6.23
CA ASP A 199 0.90 -18.66 6.55
C ASP A 199 0.25 -17.64 5.59
N PRO A 200 -0.10 -16.42 6.05
CA PRO A 200 -0.63 -15.38 5.17
C PRO A 200 0.43 -14.96 4.16
N VAL A 201 0.03 -14.76 2.91
CA VAL A 201 0.93 -14.36 1.82
C VAL A 201 0.54 -13.04 1.18
N TYR A 202 -0.72 -12.67 1.21
CA TYR A 202 -1.20 -11.34 0.84
C TYR A 202 -2.61 -11.11 1.35
N ARG A 203 -3.02 -9.86 1.37
CA ARG A 203 -4.40 -9.46 1.63
C ARG A 203 -5.02 -8.93 0.33
N MET A 204 -6.25 -9.39 0.05
CA MET A 204 -7.03 -8.94 -1.09
C MET A 204 -8.15 -8.04 -0.63
N ILE A 205 -8.21 -6.83 -1.13
CA ILE A 205 -9.30 -5.87 -0.91
C ILE A 205 -10.19 -5.92 -2.15
N THR A 206 -11.45 -6.30 -1.98
CA THR A 206 -12.36 -6.59 -3.10
C THR A 206 -13.52 -5.61 -3.23
N SER A 207 -13.62 -4.62 -2.35
CA SER A 207 -14.60 -3.55 -2.42
C SER A 207 -13.95 -2.20 -2.11
N GLU A 208 -14.40 -1.16 -2.79
CA GLU A 208 -14.06 0.23 -2.46
C GLU A 208 -14.92 0.75 -1.30
N ASP A 209 -15.98 0.03 -0.92
CA ASP A 209 -16.82 0.38 0.23
C ASP A 209 -16.07 0.17 1.54
N TRP A 210 -16.25 1.08 2.44
CA TRP A 210 -15.67 1.03 3.78
C TRP A 210 -16.65 1.61 4.81
N SER A 211 -16.52 1.15 6.04
CA SER A 211 -17.28 1.62 7.19
C SER A 211 -16.33 2.07 8.31
N VAL A 212 -16.77 3.03 9.14
CA VAL A 212 -16.04 3.53 10.33
C VAL A 212 -16.93 3.42 11.55
#